data_f21fdd470d794cbcd551b1a6d6b217c2
#
_entry.id   f21fdd470d794cbcd551b1a6d6b217c2
#
_cell.length_a   1.000
_cell.length_b   1.000
_cell.length_c   1.000
_cell.angle_alpha   90.00
_cell.angle_beta   90.00
_cell.angle_gamma   90.00
#
_symmetry.space_group_name_H-M   'P 1'
#
loop_
_entity.id
_entity.type
_entity.pdbx_description
1 polymer ?
#
loop_
_entity_poly.entity_id
_entity_poly.type
_entity_poly.pdbx_seq_one_letter_code
_entity_poly.pdbx_strand_id
1 'polypeptide(L)'
;KDRANSYPSQLSGGQKQRVAIVRALCMEPEVMLFDEPTSALDPEMVGEVLDVMKELAHEGMTMVVVTHEMGFAREVATRVIFMDDGKILEEGKPNDIFENPQNPRTKDFLSKVIA
;
A
#
# COMPACT_ATOMS: atom_id res chain seq x y z
N LYS A 1 7.87 -0.78 29.53
CA LYS A 1 7.59 0.22 28.50
C LYS A 1 7.46 -0.43 27.16
N ASP A 2 6.40 -0.20 26.47
CA ASP A 2 6.20 -0.87 25.22
C ASP A 2 7.10 -0.29 24.10
N ARG A 3 7.31 -1.08 23.07
CA ARG A 3 8.21 -0.68 22.00
C ARG A 3 7.64 0.42 21.11
N ALA A 4 6.33 0.60 21.15
CA ALA A 4 5.72 1.63 20.33
C ALA A 4 6.20 3.02 20.71
N ASN A 5 6.61 3.18 21.95
CA ASN A 5 7.13 4.44 22.47
C ASN A 5 8.64 4.45 22.62
N SER A 6 9.32 3.42 22.10
CA SER A 6 10.76 3.29 22.22
C SER A 6 11.47 4.02 21.07
N TYR A 7 12.75 3.80 20.98
CA TYR A 7 13.62 4.51 20.08
C TYR A 7 13.52 3.96 18.67
N PRO A 8 12.91 4.70 17.74
CA PRO A 8 12.73 4.19 16.37
C PRO A 8 14.03 3.78 15.70
N SER A 9 15.15 4.42 16.08
CA SER A 9 16.43 4.11 15.48
C SER A 9 16.93 2.70 15.83
N GLN A 10 16.32 2.05 16.80
CA GLN A 10 16.72 0.70 17.20
C GLN A 10 15.90 -0.38 16.49
N LEU A 11 14.94 0.03 15.68
CA LEU A 11 14.05 -0.90 14.99
C LEU A 11 14.43 -1.01 13.52
N SER A 12 14.13 -2.17 12.92
CA SER A 12 14.28 -2.33 11.49
C SER A 12 13.25 -1.45 10.76
N GLY A 13 13.44 -1.24 9.47
CA GLY A 13 12.50 -0.45 8.68
C GLY A 13 11.08 -1.00 8.75
N GLY A 14 10.94 -2.34 8.63
CA GLY A 14 9.63 -2.98 8.70
C GLY A 14 9.01 -2.86 10.08
N GLN A 15 9.82 -2.99 11.13
CA GLN A 15 9.34 -2.85 12.49
C GLN A 15 8.87 -1.43 12.76
N LYS A 16 9.60 -0.44 12.27
CA LYS A 16 9.19 0.95 12.43
C LYS A 16 7.85 1.20 11.76
N GLN A 17 7.66 0.65 10.58
CA GLN A 17 6.42 0.84 9.85
C GLN A 17 5.25 0.16 10.58
N ARG A 18 5.47 -1.04 11.09
CA ARG A 18 4.44 -1.76 11.85
C ARG A 18 4.07 -1.00 13.13
N VAL A 19 5.05 -0.44 13.81
CA VAL A 19 4.80 0.37 15.00
C VAL A 19 3.97 1.59 14.65
N ALA A 20 4.30 2.24 13.54
CA ALA A 20 3.55 3.41 13.09
C ALA A 20 2.09 3.05 12.79
N ILE A 21 1.86 1.90 12.16
CA ILE A 21 0.50 1.44 11.87
C ILE A 21 -0.27 1.17 13.17
N VAL A 22 0.36 0.50 14.12
CA VAL A 22 -0.28 0.21 15.40
C VAL A 22 -0.65 1.50 16.13
N ARG A 23 0.24 2.48 16.12
CA ARG A 23 -0.04 3.77 16.76
C ARG A 23 -1.23 4.46 16.10
N ALA A 24 -1.28 4.43 14.78
CA ALA A 24 -2.39 5.04 14.05
C ALA A 24 -3.70 4.35 14.41
N LEU A 25 -3.70 3.03 14.52
CA LEU A 25 -4.89 2.26 14.87
C LEU A 25 -5.39 2.57 16.28
N CYS A 26 -4.47 2.86 17.20
CA CYS A 26 -4.87 3.20 18.56
C CYS A 26 -5.69 4.48 18.62
N MET A 27 -5.65 5.29 17.59
CA MET A 27 -6.44 6.52 17.51
C MET A 27 -7.83 6.26 16.91
N GLU A 28 -8.12 5.03 16.54
CA GLU A 28 -9.41 4.60 15.96
C GLU A 28 -9.83 5.47 14.77
N PRO A 29 -8.99 5.56 13.74
CA PRO A 29 -9.28 6.42 12.60
C PRO A 29 -10.41 5.85 11.74
N GLU A 30 -11.15 6.73 11.07
CA GLU A 30 -12.14 6.28 10.10
C GLU A 30 -11.47 5.91 8.78
N VAL A 31 -10.37 6.59 8.43
CA VAL A 31 -9.61 6.36 7.20
C VAL A 31 -8.14 6.38 7.53
N MET A 32 -7.39 5.44 6.99
CA MET A 32 -5.94 5.44 7.11
C MET A 32 -5.32 5.73 5.75
N LEU A 33 -4.30 6.58 5.76
CA LEU A 33 -3.57 6.93 4.55
C LEU A 33 -2.16 6.34 4.63
N PHE A 34 -1.79 5.58 3.60
CA PHE A 34 -0.45 5.01 3.48
C PHE A 34 0.21 5.56 2.23
N ASP A 35 1.36 6.19 2.38
CA ASP A 35 2.10 6.78 1.26
C ASP A 35 3.38 5.98 1.03
N GLU A 36 3.34 5.08 0.08
CA GLU A 36 4.44 4.19 -0.28
C GLU A 36 5.08 3.53 0.95
N PRO A 37 4.27 2.79 1.71
CA PRO A 37 4.73 2.26 3.01
C PRO A 37 5.89 1.28 2.91
N THR A 38 6.17 0.74 1.74
CA THR A 38 7.25 -0.23 1.56
C THR A 38 8.44 0.33 0.78
N SER A 39 8.45 1.60 0.40
CA SER A 39 9.43 2.16 -0.54
C SER A 39 10.77 2.18 0.09
N ALA A 40 11.37 1.99 0.89
CA ALA A 40 12.75 1.99 1.38
C ALA A 40 13.05 0.74 2.21
N LEU A 41 12.18 -0.25 2.11
CA LEU A 41 12.35 -1.48 2.87
C LEU A 41 12.97 -2.56 2.01
N ASP A 42 13.69 -3.49 2.64
CA ASP A 42 14.18 -4.64 1.92
C ASP A 42 13.04 -5.65 1.71
N PRO A 43 13.23 -6.63 0.80
CA PRO A 43 12.13 -7.54 0.43
C PRO A 43 11.47 -8.28 1.59
N GLU A 44 12.23 -8.65 2.61
CA GLU A 44 11.65 -9.37 3.74
C GLU A 44 10.70 -8.47 4.54
N MET A 45 11.09 -7.22 4.72
CA MET A 45 10.29 -6.26 5.46
C MET A 45 9.05 -5.86 4.68
N VAL A 46 9.16 -5.78 3.35
CA VAL A 46 8.03 -5.47 2.50
C VAL A 46 6.89 -6.45 2.75
N GLY A 47 7.20 -7.75 2.75
CA GLY A 47 6.19 -8.77 2.98
C GLY A 47 5.47 -8.62 4.30
N GLU A 48 6.22 -8.34 5.37
CA GLU A 48 5.61 -8.17 6.69
C GLU A 48 4.67 -6.99 6.75
N VAL A 49 5.06 -5.87 6.17
CA VAL A 49 4.22 -4.66 6.18
C VAL A 49 2.96 -4.88 5.35
N LEU A 50 3.11 -5.48 4.16
CA LEU A 50 1.95 -5.75 3.32
C LEU A 50 0.97 -6.72 3.98
N ASP A 51 1.48 -7.70 4.72
CA ASP A 51 0.61 -8.64 5.43
C ASP A 51 -0.26 -7.92 6.46
N VAL A 52 0.33 -6.99 7.20
CA VAL A 52 -0.43 -6.19 8.17
C VAL A 52 -1.52 -5.40 7.45
N MET A 53 -1.18 -4.78 6.34
CA MET A 53 -2.15 -4.00 5.59
C MET A 53 -3.27 -4.86 5.00
N LYS A 54 -2.94 -6.07 4.56
CA LYS A 54 -3.96 -7.01 4.07
C LYS A 54 -4.94 -7.39 5.17
N GLU A 55 -4.46 -7.62 6.38
CA GLU A 55 -5.33 -7.92 7.50
C GLU A 55 -6.27 -6.76 7.78
N LEU A 56 -5.77 -5.53 7.75
CA LEU A 56 -6.61 -4.35 7.96
C LEU A 56 -7.69 -4.25 6.90
N ALA A 57 -7.34 -4.53 5.65
CA ALA A 57 -8.31 -4.51 4.56
C ALA A 57 -9.40 -5.55 4.78
N HIS A 58 -9.01 -6.75 5.22
CA HIS A 58 -9.98 -7.82 5.49
C HIS A 58 -10.91 -7.47 6.64
N GLU A 59 -10.44 -6.67 7.58
CA GLU A 59 -11.28 -6.24 8.70
C GLU A 59 -12.20 -5.08 8.35
N GLY A 60 -12.14 -4.60 7.11
CA GLY A 60 -13.03 -3.55 6.66
C GLY A 60 -12.53 -2.14 6.87
N MET A 61 -11.26 -1.97 7.22
CA MET A 61 -10.67 -0.65 7.40
C MET A 61 -10.65 0.10 6.06
N THR A 62 -11.13 1.34 6.07
CA THR A 62 -11.03 2.18 4.88
C THR A 62 -9.62 2.73 4.78
N MET A 63 -8.98 2.45 3.64
CA MET A 63 -7.59 2.84 3.44
C MET A 63 -7.39 3.46 2.07
N VAL A 64 -6.54 4.48 2.02
CA VAL A 64 -6.04 5.01 0.77
C VAL A 64 -4.55 4.69 0.74
N VAL A 65 -4.10 3.98 -0.27
CA VAL A 65 -2.73 3.51 -0.34
C VAL A 65 -2.09 3.96 -1.64
N VAL A 66 -0.99 4.71 -1.52
CA VAL A 66 -0.17 5.08 -2.68
C VAL A 66 0.98 4.09 -2.70
N THR A 67 1.07 3.31 -3.77
CA THR A 67 2.05 2.22 -3.79
C THR A 67 2.42 1.81 -5.21
N HIS A 68 3.61 1.23 -5.34
CA HIS A 68 4.04 0.55 -6.57
C HIS A 68 3.93 -0.97 -6.42
N GLU A 69 3.40 -1.45 -5.30
CA GLU A 69 3.22 -2.89 -5.05
C GLU A 69 1.96 -3.37 -5.76
N MET A 70 2.11 -3.74 -7.01
CA MET A 70 0.95 -4.06 -7.84
C MET A 70 0.25 -5.34 -7.42
N GLY A 71 1.00 -6.33 -6.96
CA GLY A 71 0.38 -7.55 -6.46
C GLY A 71 -0.52 -7.30 -5.26
N PHE A 72 -0.07 -6.46 -4.36
CA PHE A 72 -0.87 -6.07 -3.20
C PHE A 72 -2.13 -5.33 -3.64
N ALA A 73 -1.97 -4.34 -4.52
CA ALA A 73 -3.10 -3.56 -4.99
C ALA A 73 -4.14 -4.46 -5.68
N ARG A 74 -3.68 -5.38 -6.51
CA ARG A 74 -4.57 -6.29 -7.21
C ARG A 74 -5.34 -7.21 -6.26
N GLU A 75 -4.67 -7.63 -5.19
CA GLU A 75 -5.28 -8.57 -4.24
C GLU A 75 -6.30 -7.90 -3.32
N VAL A 76 -6.03 -6.70 -2.84
CA VAL A 76 -6.85 -6.12 -1.76
C VAL A 76 -7.64 -4.89 -2.14
N ALA A 77 -7.30 -4.20 -3.20
CA ALA A 77 -7.99 -2.95 -3.54
C ALA A 77 -9.41 -3.21 -4.02
N THR A 78 -10.31 -2.32 -3.63
CA THR A 78 -11.66 -2.33 -4.17
C THR A 78 -11.78 -1.34 -5.33
N ARG A 79 -10.84 -0.40 -5.40
CA ARG A 79 -10.77 0.59 -6.46
C ARG A 79 -9.31 0.97 -6.68
N VAL A 80 -8.91 1.05 -7.93
CA VAL A 80 -7.54 1.40 -8.31
C VAL A 80 -7.56 2.68 -9.14
N ILE A 81 -6.65 3.58 -8.82
CA ILE A 81 -6.49 4.83 -9.55
C ILE A 81 -5.05 4.91 -10.03
N PHE A 82 -4.88 4.98 -11.34
CA PHE A 82 -3.55 5.10 -11.92
C PHE A 82 -3.27 6.57 -12.20
N MET A 83 -2.17 7.07 -11.65
CA MET A 83 -1.79 8.47 -11.78
C MET A 83 -0.42 8.61 -12.41
N ASP A 84 -0.25 9.66 -13.21
CA ASP A 84 1.03 10.00 -13.78
C ASP A 84 1.09 11.51 -13.98
N ASP A 85 2.24 12.08 -13.63
CA ASP A 85 2.48 13.51 -13.79
C ASP A 85 1.38 14.36 -13.16
N GLY A 86 0.95 13.96 -11.96
CA GLY A 86 -0.06 14.70 -11.21
C GLY A 86 -1.47 14.58 -11.74
N LYS A 87 -1.71 13.69 -12.70
CA LYS A 87 -3.03 13.53 -13.31
C LYS A 87 -3.55 12.11 -13.14
N ILE A 88 -4.86 11.99 -12.99
CA ILE A 88 -5.50 10.68 -12.98
C ILE A 88 -5.68 10.27 -14.43
N LEU A 89 -5.05 9.17 -14.82
CA LEU A 89 -5.13 8.65 -16.18
C LEU A 89 -6.25 7.64 -16.35
N GLU A 90 -6.47 6.85 -15.31
CA GLU A 90 -7.45 5.78 -15.39
C GLU A 90 -7.85 5.37 -13.97
N GLU A 91 -9.13 5.00 -13.78
CA GLU A 91 -9.55 4.45 -12.49
C GLU A 91 -10.67 3.43 -12.71
N GLY A 92 -10.77 2.48 -11.80
CA GLY A 92 -11.79 1.45 -11.90
C GLY A 92 -11.53 0.32 -10.92
N LYS A 93 -12.21 -0.78 -11.13
CA LYS A 93 -12.01 -1.97 -10.31
C LYS A 93 -10.67 -2.62 -10.65
N PRO A 94 -10.05 -3.35 -9.72
CA PRO A 94 -8.75 -3.96 -9.96
C PRO A 94 -8.71 -4.80 -11.25
N ASN A 95 -9.72 -5.61 -11.49
CA ASN A 95 -9.72 -6.44 -12.70
C ASN A 95 -9.72 -5.59 -13.97
N ASP A 96 -10.47 -4.49 -13.98
CA ASP A 96 -10.53 -3.64 -15.15
C ASP A 96 -9.19 -2.97 -15.42
N ILE A 97 -8.52 -2.51 -14.37
CA ILE A 97 -7.26 -1.80 -14.51
C ILE A 97 -6.12 -2.76 -14.84
N PHE A 98 -6.04 -3.90 -14.17
CA PHE A 98 -4.91 -4.81 -14.35
C PHE A 98 -5.06 -5.76 -15.52
N GLU A 99 -6.28 -6.19 -15.83
CA GLU A 99 -6.50 -7.14 -16.91
C GLU A 99 -6.82 -6.47 -18.23
N ASN A 100 -7.45 -5.31 -18.20
CA ASN A 100 -7.91 -4.64 -19.41
C ASN A 100 -7.74 -3.12 -19.33
N PRO A 101 -6.51 -2.63 -19.11
CA PRO A 101 -6.28 -1.19 -19.03
C PRO A 101 -6.58 -0.53 -20.38
N GLN A 102 -7.18 0.64 -20.33
CA GLN A 102 -7.57 1.37 -21.54
C GLN A 102 -6.57 2.45 -21.92
N ASN A 103 -5.93 3.05 -20.94
CA ASN A 103 -4.98 4.14 -21.21
C ASN A 103 -3.61 3.57 -21.63
N PRO A 104 -3.02 4.05 -22.73
CA PRO A 104 -1.72 3.55 -23.18
C PRO A 104 -0.61 3.66 -22.14
N ARG A 105 -0.65 4.71 -21.31
CA ARG A 105 0.36 4.88 -20.26
C ARG A 105 0.19 3.82 -19.18
N THR A 106 -1.05 3.49 -18.83
CA THR A 106 -1.33 2.43 -17.87
C THR A 106 -0.82 1.10 -18.41
N LYS A 107 -1.09 0.81 -19.67
CA LYS A 107 -0.62 -0.42 -20.32
C LYS A 107 0.90 -0.52 -20.28
N ASP A 108 1.57 0.57 -20.62
CA ASP A 108 3.03 0.59 -20.65
C ASP A 108 3.62 0.36 -19.27
N PHE A 109 3.07 1.05 -18.27
CA PHE A 109 3.53 0.91 -16.89
C PHE A 109 3.36 -0.53 -16.40
N LEU A 110 2.18 -1.09 -16.58
CA LEU A 110 1.89 -2.43 -16.09
C LEU A 110 2.73 -3.49 -16.79
N SER A 111 3.01 -3.31 -18.08
CA SER A 111 3.83 -4.28 -18.79
C SER A 111 5.26 -4.33 -18.24
N LYS A 112 5.76 -3.22 -17.74
CA LYS A 112 7.11 -3.16 -17.19
C LYS A 112 7.18 -3.68 -15.75
N VAL A 113 6.12 -3.50 -15.00
CA VAL A 113 6.12 -3.82 -13.57
C VAL A 113 5.68 -5.25 -13.31
N ILE A 114 4.73 -5.75 -14.09
CA ILE A 114 4.14 -7.07 -13.85
C ILE A 114 4.74 -8.15 -14.76
N ALA A 115 5.30 -7.76 -15.88
CA ALA A 115 5.81 -8.69 -16.90
C ALA A 115 6.95 -9.60 -16.40
#